data_4ab4ecedc52514d368a59a68e656fa24
#
_entry.id   4ab4ecedc52514d368a59a68e656fa24
#
_cell.length_a   1.000
_cell.length_b   1.000
_cell.length_c   1.000
_cell.angle_alpha   90.00
_cell.angle_beta   90.00
_cell.angle_gamma   90.00
#
_symmetry.space_group_name_H-M   'P 1'
#
loop_
_entity.id
_entity.type
_entity.pdbx_description
1 polymer ?
#
loop_
_entity_poly.entity_id
_entity_poly.type
_entity_poly.pdbx_seq_one_letter_code
_entity_poly.pdbx_strand_id
1 'polypeptide(L)'
;MAIKEAHIVLARCPQCNRRLYGIRVEKQPDHWALTWAFPIDESKAKSEGYDETVLNGTFHPSPDYNGCPFCGTKTFLHCPRCSMITCYHGESYATCAWCGLSGETKTQNNMSLKGGSM
;
A
#
# COMPACT_ATOMS: atom_id res chain seq x y z
N MET A 1 -1.60 22.97 18.08
CA MET A 1 -0.73 21.95 17.46
C MET A 1 -1.59 21.00 16.64
N ALA A 2 -1.26 20.83 15.39
CA ALA A 2 -2.02 19.90 14.53
C ALA A 2 -1.53 18.47 14.76
N ILE A 3 -2.47 17.54 14.99
CA ILE A 3 -2.17 16.13 15.10
C ILE A 3 -2.29 15.52 13.70
N LYS A 4 -1.21 14.94 13.21
CA LYS A 4 -1.22 14.28 11.91
C LYS A 4 -1.90 12.92 12.03
N GLU A 5 -2.88 12.70 11.15
CA GLU A 5 -3.49 11.38 11.04
C GLU A 5 -2.58 10.48 10.20
N ALA A 6 -2.21 9.35 10.75
CA ALA A 6 -1.36 8.38 10.06
C ALA A 6 -1.94 6.98 10.22
N HIS A 7 -1.77 6.18 9.17
CA HIS A 7 -2.24 4.80 9.14
C HIS A 7 -1.19 3.92 8.48
N ILE A 8 -1.33 2.61 8.67
CA ILE A 8 -0.50 1.62 7.98
C ILE A 8 -1.37 0.91 6.96
N VAL A 9 -0.94 0.88 5.70
CA VAL A 9 -1.56 0.06 4.67
C VAL A 9 -0.63 -1.11 4.36
N LEU A 10 -1.20 -2.25 4.04
CA LEU A 10 -0.43 -3.47 3.80
C LEU A 10 -0.23 -3.68 2.31
N ALA A 11 0.95 -4.18 1.95
CA ALA A 11 1.31 -4.48 0.58
C ALA A 11 2.09 -5.79 0.52
N ARG A 12 2.13 -6.42 -0.66
CA ARG A 12 2.92 -7.63 -0.90
C ARG A 12 3.84 -7.41 -2.08
N CYS A 13 5.05 -7.95 -1.98
CA CYS A 13 6.04 -7.90 -3.05
C CYS A 13 6.03 -9.23 -3.81
N PRO A 14 5.52 -9.27 -5.06
CA PRO A 14 5.46 -10.53 -5.80
C PRO A 14 6.83 -11.07 -6.19
N GLN A 15 7.84 -10.21 -6.26
CA GLN A 15 9.20 -10.63 -6.61
C GLN A 15 9.96 -11.28 -5.46
N CYS A 16 9.43 -11.19 -4.24
CA CYS A 16 10.05 -11.75 -3.05
C CYS A 16 9.06 -12.67 -2.31
N ASN A 17 8.53 -13.66 -3.03
CA ASN A 17 7.61 -14.67 -2.48
C ASN A 17 6.38 -14.08 -1.79
N ARG A 18 5.85 -12.99 -2.33
CA ARG A 18 4.67 -12.31 -1.77
C ARG A 18 4.88 -11.87 -0.32
N ARG A 19 6.09 -11.49 0.03
CA ARG A 19 6.37 -11.05 1.38
C ARG A 19 5.59 -9.79 1.71
N LEU A 20 5.07 -9.76 2.93
CA LEU A 20 4.24 -8.68 3.43
C LEU A 20 5.10 -7.51 3.89
N TYR A 21 4.66 -6.30 3.58
CA TYR A 21 5.25 -5.11 4.16
C TYR A 21 4.16 -4.08 4.45
N GLY A 22 4.47 -3.14 5.33
CA GLY A 22 3.57 -2.06 5.67
C GLY A 22 4.07 -0.75 5.10
N ILE A 23 3.14 0.14 4.76
CA ILE A 23 3.46 1.49 4.32
C ILE A 23 2.76 2.46 5.26
N ARG A 24 3.54 3.33 5.90
CA ARG A 24 2.97 4.39 6.72
C ARG A 24 2.50 5.50 5.80
N VAL A 25 1.22 5.85 5.90
CA VAL A 25 0.63 6.94 5.12
C VAL A 25 0.16 8.04 6.08
N GLU A 26 0.38 9.29 5.70
CA GLU A 26 -0.05 10.45 6.49
C GLU A 26 -1.08 11.24 5.71
N LYS A 27 -2.15 11.65 6.40
CA LYS A 27 -3.19 12.44 5.77
C LYS A 27 -2.70 13.86 5.52
N GLN A 28 -2.86 14.31 4.27
CA GLN A 28 -2.61 15.67 3.84
C GLN A 28 -3.94 16.32 3.45
N PRO A 29 -3.99 17.64 3.23
CA PRO A 29 -5.25 18.31 2.88
C PRO A 29 -5.94 17.76 1.64
N ASP A 30 -5.17 17.25 0.66
CA ASP A 30 -5.71 16.82 -0.64
C ASP A 30 -5.32 15.41 -1.04
N HIS A 31 -4.55 14.69 -0.21
CA HIS A 31 -4.10 13.33 -0.54
C HIS A 31 -3.58 12.61 0.70
N TRP A 32 -3.19 11.34 0.51
CA TRP A 32 -2.43 10.56 1.49
C TRP A 32 -1.00 10.46 1.02
N ALA A 33 -0.05 10.83 1.86
CA ALA A 33 1.38 10.78 1.53
C ALA A 33 1.98 9.47 2.04
N LEU A 34 2.62 8.69 1.15
CA LEU A 34 3.38 7.51 1.54
C LEU A 34 4.73 7.98 2.07
N THR A 35 5.01 7.72 3.34
CA THR A 35 6.19 8.26 4.01
C THR A 35 7.26 7.22 4.33
N TRP A 36 6.87 5.99 4.64
CA TRP A 36 7.82 4.98 5.04
C TRP A 36 7.27 3.58 4.80
N ALA A 37 8.09 2.69 4.24
CA ALA A 37 7.75 1.28 4.08
C ALA A 37 8.71 0.43 4.91
N PHE A 38 8.19 -0.66 5.49
CA PHE A 38 8.95 -1.52 6.38
C PHE A 38 8.46 -2.96 6.28
N PRO A 39 9.35 -3.95 6.48
CA PRO A 39 8.92 -5.34 6.54
C PRO A 39 7.99 -5.58 7.73
N ILE A 40 7.00 -6.45 7.56
CA ILE A 40 6.08 -6.77 8.63
C ILE A 40 5.76 -8.25 8.62
N ASP A 41 5.63 -8.84 9.81
CA ASP A 41 5.23 -10.22 10.00
C ASP A 41 3.71 -10.34 9.83
N GLU A 42 3.24 -11.38 9.14
CA GLU A 42 1.82 -11.58 8.90
C GLU A 42 1.01 -11.74 10.20
N SER A 43 1.56 -12.42 11.19
CA SER A 43 0.87 -12.58 12.46
C SER A 43 0.78 -11.23 13.21
N LYS A 44 1.80 -10.40 13.13
CA LYS A 44 1.79 -9.07 13.73
C LYS A 44 0.78 -8.16 13.02
N ALA A 45 0.75 -8.18 11.69
CA ALA A 45 -0.21 -7.38 10.92
C ALA A 45 -1.64 -7.75 11.28
N LYS A 46 -1.92 -9.04 11.43
CA LYS A 46 -3.24 -9.53 11.81
C LYS A 46 -3.62 -9.11 13.22
N SER A 47 -2.70 -9.19 14.18
CA SER A 47 -2.98 -8.81 15.56
C SER A 47 -3.14 -7.31 15.73
N GLU A 48 -2.49 -6.50 14.88
CA GLU A 48 -2.62 -5.04 14.91
C GLU A 48 -3.85 -4.53 14.17
N GLY A 49 -4.54 -5.39 13.41
CA GLY A 49 -5.74 -5.01 12.71
C GLY A 49 -5.53 -4.03 11.55
N TYR A 50 -4.42 -4.15 10.85
CA TYR A 50 -4.07 -3.20 9.78
C TYR A 50 -4.97 -3.27 8.55
N ASP A 51 -5.89 -4.22 8.49
CA ASP A 51 -6.85 -4.36 7.39
C ASP A 51 -8.28 -3.95 7.77
N GLU A 52 -8.48 -3.38 8.96
CA GLU A 52 -9.83 -3.11 9.50
C GLU A 52 -10.40 -1.76 9.05
N THR A 53 -9.56 -0.83 8.60
CA THR A 53 -9.99 0.51 8.22
C THR A 53 -9.86 0.69 6.72
N VAL A 54 -10.82 1.38 6.09
CA VAL A 54 -10.77 1.72 4.67
C VAL A 54 -10.39 3.19 4.53
N LEU A 55 -9.32 3.46 3.77
CA LEU A 55 -8.83 4.80 3.48
C LEU A 55 -9.17 5.15 2.04
N ASN A 56 -9.84 6.28 1.82
CA ASN A 56 -10.25 6.73 0.50
C ASN A 56 -9.49 7.98 0.09
N GLY A 57 -9.15 8.09 -1.18
CA GLY A 57 -8.54 9.29 -1.74
C GLY A 57 -7.42 8.98 -2.72
N THR A 58 -6.56 9.96 -2.92
CA THR A 58 -5.37 9.81 -3.75
C THR A 58 -4.17 9.52 -2.86
N PHE A 59 -3.26 8.68 -3.34
CA PHE A 59 -2.07 8.26 -2.59
C PHE A 59 -0.84 8.58 -3.42
N HIS A 60 0.07 9.37 -2.85
CA HIS A 60 1.31 9.78 -3.53
C HIS A 60 2.51 9.53 -2.64
N PRO A 61 3.65 9.09 -3.19
CA PRO A 61 4.87 8.97 -2.41
C PRO A 61 5.39 10.35 -2.02
N SER A 62 5.84 10.49 -0.77
CA SER A 62 6.54 11.69 -0.34
C SER A 62 7.98 11.64 -0.86
N PRO A 63 8.71 12.78 -0.86
CA PRO A 63 10.11 12.79 -1.31
C PRO A 63 11.01 11.83 -0.53
N ASP A 64 10.68 11.55 0.73
CA ASP A 64 11.50 10.70 1.60
C ASP A 64 11.04 9.23 1.61
N TYR A 65 10.04 8.88 0.79
CA TYR A 65 9.53 7.52 0.77
C TYR A 65 10.60 6.55 0.24
N ASN A 66 10.89 5.51 1.02
CA ASN A 66 11.96 4.56 0.70
C ASN A 66 11.55 3.47 -0.29
N GLY A 67 10.26 3.28 -0.54
CA GLY A 67 9.78 2.23 -1.44
C GLY A 67 9.68 0.87 -0.76
N CYS A 68 9.33 -0.16 -1.56
CA CYS A 68 9.24 -1.53 -1.06
C CYS A 68 10.55 -1.96 -0.40
N PRO A 69 10.52 -2.50 0.84
CA PRO A 69 11.76 -2.89 1.54
C PRO A 69 12.46 -4.09 0.90
N PHE A 70 11.80 -4.78 -0.03
CA PHE A 70 12.35 -5.98 -0.66
C PHE A 70 12.87 -5.72 -2.07
N CYS A 71 12.16 -4.94 -2.89
CA CYS A 71 12.55 -4.68 -4.28
C CYS A 71 12.87 -3.21 -4.58
N GLY A 72 12.57 -2.30 -3.66
CA GLY A 72 12.92 -0.88 -3.78
C GLY A 72 11.99 -0.04 -4.63
N THR A 73 10.93 -0.62 -5.23
CA THR A 73 10.01 0.16 -6.06
C THR A 73 9.21 1.14 -5.21
N LYS A 74 8.99 2.33 -5.75
CA LYS A 74 8.16 3.34 -5.10
C LYS A 74 6.73 3.36 -5.66
N THR A 75 6.46 2.55 -6.69
CA THR A 75 5.15 2.46 -7.31
C THR A 75 4.40 1.23 -6.82
N PHE A 76 3.08 1.28 -6.91
CA PHE A 76 2.24 0.19 -6.45
C PHE A 76 1.00 0.06 -7.29
N LEU A 77 0.38 -1.14 -7.24
CA LEU A 77 -0.91 -1.43 -7.84
C LEU A 77 -1.97 -1.50 -6.75
N HIS A 78 -3.12 -0.92 -7.02
CA HIS A 78 -4.30 -1.07 -6.20
C HIS A 78 -5.24 -2.07 -6.89
N CYS A 79 -5.66 -3.11 -6.15
CA CYS A 79 -6.61 -4.08 -6.67
C CYS A 79 -8.04 -3.62 -6.33
N PRO A 80 -8.89 -3.40 -7.36
CA PRO A 80 -10.26 -2.96 -7.09
C PRO A 80 -11.13 -4.04 -6.45
N ARG A 81 -10.70 -5.30 -6.54
CA ARG A 81 -11.46 -6.42 -5.99
C ARG A 81 -11.24 -6.60 -4.49
N CYS A 82 -9.99 -6.55 -4.04
CA CYS A 82 -9.66 -6.77 -2.62
C CYS A 82 -9.22 -5.50 -1.88
N SER A 83 -9.04 -4.39 -2.58
CA SER A 83 -8.60 -3.10 -2.04
C SER A 83 -7.21 -3.13 -1.38
N MET A 84 -6.35 -4.06 -1.82
CA MET A 84 -5.01 -4.23 -1.29
C MET A 84 -3.96 -3.77 -2.30
N ILE A 85 -2.73 -3.62 -1.84
CA ILE A 85 -1.62 -3.10 -2.63
C ILE A 85 -0.62 -4.20 -2.98
N THR A 86 -0.14 -4.17 -4.22
CA THR A 86 0.94 -5.01 -4.72
C THR A 86 2.02 -4.12 -5.31
N CYS A 87 3.30 -4.46 -5.13
CA CYS A 87 4.41 -3.74 -5.78
C CYS A 87 4.23 -3.72 -7.28
N TYR A 88 4.50 -2.58 -7.89
CA TYR A 88 4.36 -2.39 -9.33
C TYR A 88 5.70 -1.99 -9.94
N HIS A 89 6.04 -2.62 -11.06
CA HIS A 89 7.33 -2.40 -11.73
C HIS A 89 7.15 -1.91 -13.19
N GLY A 90 5.96 -1.40 -13.53
CA GLY A 90 5.71 -0.85 -14.85
C GLY A 90 5.10 -1.81 -15.87
N GLU A 91 4.66 -2.99 -15.43
CA GLU A 91 4.04 -3.97 -16.33
C GLU A 91 2.68 -3.45 -16.83
N SER A 92 2.36 -3.71 -18.12
CA SER A 92 1.05 -3.37 -18.67
C SER A 92 -0.03 -4.36 -18.24
N TYR A 93 0.36 -5.56 -17.81
CA TYR A 93 -0.53 -6.60 -17.31
C TYR A 93 0.04 -7.15 -16.01
N ALA A 94 -0.75 -7.21 -14.97
CA ALA A 94 -0.27 -7.59 -13.65
C ALA A 94 -1.28 -8.46 -12.91
N THR A 95 -0.78 -9.20 -11.92
CA THR A 95 -1.57 -10.07 -11.06
C THR A 95 -1.49 -9.58 -9.62
N CYS A 96 -2.65 -9.46 -8.97
CA CYS A 96 -2.71 -9.09 -7.57
C CYS A 96 -2.06 -10.17 -6.70
N ALA A 97 -1.11 -9.77 -5.85
CA ALA A 97 -0.41 -10.69 -4.96
C ALA A 97 -1.29 -11.17 -3.80
N TRP A 98 -2.47 -10.57 -3.60
CA TRP A 98 -3.37 -10.90 -2.50
C TRP A 98 -4.49 -11.85 -2.92
N CYS A 99 -5.20 -11.54 -4.01
CA CYS A 99 -6.37 -12.31 -4.41
C CYS A 99 -6.22 -13.04 -5.75
N GLY A 100 -5.14 -12.80 -6.47
CA GLY A 100 -4.87 -13.47 -7.74
C GLY A 100 -5.57 -12.86 -8.96
N LEU A 101 -6.30 -11.76 -8.80
CA LEU A 101 -6.95 -11.08 -9.94
C LEU A 101 -5.88 -10.58 -10.90
N SER A 102 -6.02 -10.93 -12.18
CA SER A 102 -5.10 -10.47 -13.24
C SER A 102 -5.82 -9.55 -14.20
N GLY A 103 -5.12 -8.59 -14.75
CA GLY A 103 -5.70 -7.67 -15.72
C GLY A 103 -4.72 -6.61 -16.17
N GLU A 104 -5.20 -5.75 -17.06
CA GLU A 104 -4.43 -4.62 -17.55
C GLU A 104 -4.31 -3.55 -16.45
N THR A 105 -3.14 -2.93 -16.37
CA THR A 105 -2.90 -1.87 -15.40
C THR A 105 -3.43 -0.55 -15.92
N LYS A 106 -4.02 0.25 -15.00
CA LYS A 106 -4.54 1.58 -15.31
C LYS A 106 -4.12 2.55 -14.23
N THR A 107 -3.88 3.80 -14.63
CA THR A 107 -3.63 4.87 -13.69
C THR A 107 -4.94 5.25 -13.00
N GLN A 108 -4.92 5.33 -11.67
CA GLN A 108 -6.06 5.74 -10.87
C GLN A 108 -5.70 6.94 -10.01
N ASN A 109 -6.59 7.91 -9.94
CA ASN A 109 -6.39 9.10 -9.10
C ASN A 109 -6.97 8.91 -7.69
N ASN A 110 -8.11 8.24 -7.60
CA ASN A 110 -8.74 7.95 -6.31
C ASN A 110 -8.81 6.44 -6.10
N MET A 111 -8.58 6.01 -4.87
CA MET A 111 -8.64 4.60 -4.53
C MET A 111 -9.03 4.42 -3.07
N SER A 112 -9.53 3.22 -2.76
CA SER A 112 -9.85 2.83 -1.38
C SER A 112 -8.88 1.74 -0.97
N LEU A 113 -8.14 1.96 0.10
CA LEU A 113 -7.15 1.02 0.61
C LEU A 113 -7.54 0.59 2.01
N LYS A 114 -7.27 -0.66 2.35
CA LYS A 114 -7.42 -1.15 3.70
C LYS A 114 -6.17 -0.83 4.51
N GLY A 115 -6.36 -0.28 5.69
CA GLY A 115 -5.27 0.08 6.57
C GLY A 115 -5.70 0.03 8.02
N GLY A 116 -4.81 0.43 8.89
CA GLY A 116 -5.07 0.47 10.32
C GLY A 116 -4.38 1.64 10.97
N SER A 117 -4.84 2.02 12.17
CA SER A 117 -4.25 3.12 12.93
C SER A 117 -2.86 2.77 13.42
N MET A 118 -2.02 3.77 13.47
CA MET A 118 -0.70 3.64 14.09
C MET A 118 -0.78 3.87 15.58
#